data_c88870de089eb1eac23920c61b33d2fc
#
_entry.id   c88870de089eb1eac23920c61b33d2fc
#
_cell.length_a   1.000
_cell.length_b   1.000
_cell.length_c   1.000
_cell.angle_alpha   90.00
_cell.angle_beta   90.00
_cell.angle_gamma   90.00
#
_symmetry.space_group_name_H-M   'P 1'
#
loop_
_entity.id
_entity.type
_entity.pdbx_description
1 polymer ?
#
loop_
_entity_poly.entity_id
_entity_poly.type
_entity_poly.pdbx_seq_one_letter_code
_entity_poly.pdbx_strand_id
1 'polypeptide(L)'
;MAELSDQEMLRYNRQIILRGFDFDGQEALKDSRVLVVGLGGLGCAASQYLASAGVGNLTLLDFDTVSLSNLQRQTLHSDATVGQPKVESARDALTRINPHIAITPVNALLDDAELAAMIEKHDLVLDCTDNVAVRNQLNAGCFAAKVPLVSGAAIRMEGQITVFTYQDGEPCYRCLSRLFGENALTCVEAGVMAPLIGVIGSLQAMEALKLLAGYGKPASGKIVMYDAMTCQFREMKLMRNPGCEVCGQ
;
A
#
# COMPACT_ATOMS: atom_id res chain seq x y z
N MET A 1 0.45 10.36 -21.97
CA MET A 1 1.12 9.17 -21.40
C MET A 1 2.63 9.34 -21.63
N ALA A 2 3.44 9.08 -20.61
CA ALA A 2 4.89 9.17 -20.72
C ALA A 2 5.41 7.98 -21.52
N GLU A 3 6.05 8.26 -22.64
CA GLU A 3 6.62 7.25 -23.53
C GLU A 3 7.75 6.47 -22.84
N LEU A 4 7.77 5.14 -23.00
CA LEU A 4 8.82 4.29 -22.43
C LEU A 4 10.11 4.40 -23.24
N SER A 5 11.25 4.54 -22.55
CA SER A 5 12.56 4.40 -23.19
C SER A 5 12.87 2.94 -23.53
N ASP A 6 13.83 2.70 -24.43
CA ASP A 6 14.31 1.35 -24.78
C ASP A 6 14.74 0.54 -23.55
N GLN A 7 15.38 1.18 -22.58
CA GLN A 7 15.81 0.54 -21.35
C GLN A 7 14.62 0.14 -20.46
N GLU A 8 13.59 0.97 -20.39
CA GLU A 8 12.36 0.66 -19.66
C GLU A 8 11.57 -0.45 -20.35
N MET A 9 11.47 -0.43 -21.68
CA MET A 9 10.84 -1.50 -22.45
C MET A 9 11.52 -2.86 -22.21
N LEU A 10 12.85 -2.89 -22.16
CA LEU A 10 13.60 -4.10 -21.80
C LEU A 10 13.37 -4.52 -20.35
N ARG A 11 13.38 -3.57 -19.41
CA ARG A 11 13.18 -3.82 -17.99
C ARG A 11 11.81 -4.40 -17.69
N TYR A 12 10.77 -3.85 -18.30
CA TYR A 12 9.38 -4.21 -18.04
C TYR A 12 8.82 -5.22 -19.05
N ASN A 13 9.64 -5.76 -19.93
CA ASN A 13 9.23 -6.65 -21.02
C ASN A 13 8.28 -7.78 -20.54
N ARG A 14 8.56 -8.39 -19.38
CA ARG A 14 7.74 -9.48 -18.83
C ARG A 14 6.34 -9.06 -18.42
N GLN A 15 6.11 -7.80 -18.16
CA GLN A 15 4.78 -7.23 -17.90
C GLN A 15 4.11 -6.81 -19.21
N ILE A 16 4.85 -6.13 -20.09
CA ILE A 16 4.36 -5.63 -21.38
C ILE A 16 3.79 -6.76 -22.25
N ILE A 17 4.36 -7.97 -22.23
CA ILE A 17 3.85 -9.11 -23.02
C ILE A 17 2.59 -9.76 -22.43
N LEU A 18 2.08 -9.31 -21.28
CA LEU A 18 0.82 -9.80 -20.74
C LEU A 18 -0.34 -9.25 -21.58
N ARG A 19 -1.12 -10.18 -22.16
CA ARG A 19 -2.25 -9.82 -23.01
C ARG A 19 -3.26 -8.96 -22.26
N GLY A 20 -3.56 -7.78 -22.78
CA GLY A 20 -4.49 -6.81 -22.20
C GLY A 20 -3.88 -5.87 -21.18
N PHE A 21 -2.61 -6.08 -20.81
CA PHE A 21 -1.80 -5.09 -20.08
C PHE A 21 -1.02 -4.25 -21.10
N ASP A 22 -0.23 -4.91 -21.93
CA ASP A 22 0.50 -4.35 -23.08
C ASP A 22 1.32 -3.08 -22.71
N PHE A 23 1.66 -2.26 -23.69
CA PHE A 23 2.34 -0.97 -23.50
C PHE A 23 1.48 0.04 -22.73
N ASP A 24 0.17 0.07 -23.01
CA ASP A 24 -0.77 1.02 -22.37
C ASP A 24 -0.77 0.86 -20.86
N GLY A 25 -0.77 -0.38 -20.36
CA GLY A 25 -0.69 -0.67 -18.92
C GLY A 25 0.63 -0.22 -18.30
N GLN A 26 1.76 -0.44 -19.00
CA GLN A 26 3.07 -0.03 -18.49
C GLN A 26 3.24 1.50 -18.48
N GLU A 27 2.76 2.19 -19.51
CA GLU A 27 2.77 3.65 -19.58
C GLU A 27 1.86 4.27 -18.50
N ALA A 28 0.70 3.65 -18.23
CA ALA A 28 -0.17 4.06 -17.13
C ALA A 28 0.54 3.94 -15.76
N LEU A 29 1.31 2.86 -15.53
CA LEU A 29 2.13 2.75 -14.32
C LEU A 29 3.20 3.82 -14.24
N LYS A 30 3.87 4.12 -15.35
CA LYS A 30 4.93 5.15 -15.42
C LYS A 30 4.39 6.55 -15.09
N ASP A 31 3.18 6.88 -15.53
CA ASP A 31 2.54 8.17 -15.24
C ASP A 31 2.00 8.26 -13.81
N SER A 32 1.77 7.12 -13.15
CA SER A 32 1.10 7.05 -11.86
C SER A 32 1.92 7.62 -10.71
N ARG A 33 1.19 8.20 -9.73
CA ARG A 33 1.71 8.73 -8.46
C ARG A 33 1.06 7.97 -7.30
N VAL A 34 1.87 7.28 -6.53
CA VAL A 34 1.41 6.45 -5.41
C VAL A 34 1.97 6.98 -4.10
N LEU A 35 1.10 7.18 -3.12
CA LEU A 35 1.47 7.48 -1.74
C LEU A 35 1.51 6.18 -0.93
N VAL A 36 2.67 5.85 -0.40
CA VAL A 36 2.86 4.72 0.52
C VAL A 36 2.99 5.28 1.93
N VAL A 37 2.03 4.97 2.80
CA VAL A 37 2.01 5.41 4.19
C VAL A 37 2.40 4.27 5.11
N GLY A 38 3.50 4.46 5.82
CA GLY A 38 4.16 3.44 6.65
C GLY A 38 5.22 2.66 5.88
N LEU A 39 6.48 2.81 6.27
CA LEU A 39 7.66 2.09 5.74
C LEU A 39 8.13 0.99 6.71
N GLY A 40 7.16 0.39 7.41
CA GLY A 40 7.33 -0.85 8.16
C GLY A 40 7.39 -2.07 7.24
N GLY A 41 7.02 -3.23 7.75
CA GLY A 41 7.10 -4.47 6.98
C GLY A 41 6.25 -4.48 5.71
N LEU A 42 4.98 -4.09 5.80
CA LEU A 42 4.07 -4.04 4.65
C LEU A 42 4.54 -3.03 3.61
N GLY A 43 4.89 -1.81 4.04
CA GLY A 43 5.36 -0.76 3.14
C GLY A 43 6.68 -1.11 2.44
N CYS A 44 7.60 -1.78 3.12
CA CYS A 44 8.83 -2.29 2.50
C CYS A 44 8.50 -3.28 1.37
N ALA A 45 7.67 -4.27 1.63
CA ALA A 45 7.30 -5.28 0.63
C ALA A 45 6.50 -4.67 -0.53
N ALA A 46 5.51 -3.82 -0.23
CA ALA A 46 4.67 -3.20 -1.24
C ALA A 46 5.47 -2.26 -2.15
N SER A 47 6.23 -1.33 -1.57
CA SER A 47 7.00 -0.35 -2.34
C SER A 47 8.10 -0.98 -3.19
N GLN A 48 8.70 -2.09 -2.74
CA GLN A 48 9.67 -2.85 -3.53
C GLN A 48 9.06 -3.34 -4.84
N TYR A 49 7.85 -3.92 -4.81
CA TYR A 49 7.19 -4.41 -6.02
C TYR A 49 6.61 -3.28 -6.88
N LEU A 50 6.11 -2.20 -6.29
CA LEU A 50 5.69 -1.01 -7.04
C LEU A 50 6.86 -0.40 -7.81
N ALA A 51 8.01 -0.25 -7.16
CA ALA A 51 9.24 0.23 -7.79
C ALA A 51 9.73 -0.70 -8.91
N SER A 52 9.78 -2.01 -8.64
CA SER A 52 10.21 -3.02 -9.63
C SER A 52 9.28 -3.06 -10.84
N ALA A 53 7.97 -2.89 -10.64
CA ALA A 53 6.96 -2.88 -11.70
C ALA A 53 6.97 -1.59 -12.53
N GLY A 54 7.65 -0.53 -12.07
CA GLY A 54 7.77 0.72 -12.83
C GLY A 54 6.66 1.74 -12.56
N VAL A 55 6.08 1.75 -11.35
CA VAL A 55 5.26 2.89 -10.92
C VAL A 55 6.16 4.12 -10.87
N GLY A 56 5.86 5.12 -11.71
CA GLY A 56 6.82 6.18 -12.01
C GLY A 56 7.08 7.14 -10.86
N ASN A 57 6.13 7.35 -9.95
CA ASN A 57 6.31 8.26 -8.82
C ASN A 57 5.82 7.61 -7.53
N LEU A 58 6.73 7.43 -6.57
CA LEU A 58 6.43 6.94 -5.23
C LEU A 58 6.71 8.03 -4.20
N THR A 59 5.72 8.41 -3.42
CA THR A 59 5.90 9.23 -2.21
C THR A 59 5.87 8.29 -1.01
N LEU A 60 6.92 8.32 -0.19
CA LEU A 60 7.09 7.48 0.98
C LEU A 60 6.88 8.33 2.23
N LEU A 61 5.83 8.08 2.99
CA LEU A 61 5.48 8.82 4.21
C LEU A 61 5.66 7.93 5.44
N ASP A 62 6.60 8.29 6.30
CA ASP A 62 6.85 7.65 7.61
C ASP A 62 7.68 8.62 8.46
N PHE A 63 7.49 8.65 9.77
CA PHE A 63 8.25 9.53 10.68
C PHE A 63 9.24 8.76 11.57
N ASP A 64 9.27 7.44 11.47
CA ASP A 64 10.12 6.59 12.29
C ASP A 64 11.55 6.48 11.76
N THR A 65 12.43 6.04 12.66
CA THR A 65 13.79 5.61 12.33
C THR A 65 13.90 4.09 12.30
N VAL A 66 14.87 3.58 11.55
CA VAL A 66 15.19 2.15 11.50
C VAL A 66 15.75 1.69 12.84
N SER A 67 15.20 0.62 13.39
CA SER A 67 15.74 -0.04 14.59
C SER A 67 16.09 -1.51 14.30
N LEU A 68 17.00 -2.08 15.11
CA LEU A 68 17.43 -3.47 14.95
C LEU A 68 16.23 -4.44 15.00
N SER A 69 15.24 -4.18 15.85
CA SER A 69 14.04 -5.01 15.99
C SER A 69 13.11 -4.98 14.77
N ASN A 70 13.35 -4.07 13.82
CA ASN A 70 12.59 -3.98 12.57
C ASN A 70 13.12 -4.94 11.49
N LEU A 71 14.42 -5.25 11.49
CA LEU A 71 15.14 -5.86 10.37
C LEU A 71 14.64 -7.26 10.02
N GLN A 72 14.04 -7.99 10.97
CA GLN A 72 13.52 -9.33 10.70
C GLN A 72 12.37 -9.35 9.67
N ARG A 73 11.69 -8.19 9.42
CA ARG A 73 10.54 -8.10 8.51
C ARG A 73 10.51 -6.86 7.61
N GLN A 74 11.35 -5.86 7.86
CA GLN A 74 11.38 -4.61 7.08
C GLN A 74 12.55 -4.64 6.08
N THR A 75 12.36 -5.35 4.98
CA THR A 75 13.41 -5.83 4.07
C THR A 75 14.12 -4.76 3.24
N LEU A 76 13.64 -3.53 3.21
CA LEU A 76 14.36 -2.40 2.58
C LEU A 76 15.43 -1.79 3.50
N HIS A 77 15.38 -2.12 4.79
CA HIS A 77 16.33 -1.65 5.78
C HIS A 77 17.40 -2.70 6.08
N SER A 78 18.54 -2.29 6.62
CA SER A 78 19.65 -3.15 6.97
C SER A 78 20.38 -2.66 8.21
N ASP A 79 21.31 -3.46 8.74
CA ASP A 79 22.16 -3.05 9.87
C ASP A 79 22.89 -1.72 9.59
N ALA A 80 23.27 -1.48 8.34
CA ALA A 80 23.95 -0.24 7.94
C ALA A 80 23.04 1.01 7.99
N THR A 81 21.72 0.83 8.06
CA THR A 81 20.75 1.94 8.07
C THR A 81 20.07 2.11 9.43
N VAL A 82 20.44 1.34 10.46
CA VAL A 82 19.93 1.52 11.83
C VAL A 82 20.20 2.96 12.31
N GLY A 83 19.14 3.62 12.82
CA GLY A 83 19.18 5.02 13.26
C GLY A 83 18.85 6.04 12.14
N GLN A 84 18.80 5.65 10.88
CA GLN A 84 18.37 6.52 9.78
C GLN A 84 16.84 6.62 9.72
N PRO A 85 16.26 7.72 9.19
CA PRO A 85 14.84 7.77 8.87
C PRO A 85 14.45 6.63 7.91
N LYS A 86 13.34 5.94 8.20
CA LYS A 86 12.88 4.81 7.36
C LYS A 86 12.67 5.22 5.90
N VAL A 87 12.12 6.40 5.66
CA VAL A 87 11.86 6.92 4.31
C VAL A 87 13.14 7.11 3.49
N GLU A 88 14.23 7.55 4.12
CA GLU A 88 15.53 7.73 3.47
C GLU A 88 16.18 6.39 3.15
N SER A 89 16.20 5.47 4.13
CA SER A 89 16.69 4.10 3.95
C SER A 89 15.93 3.38 2.82
N ALA A 90 14.59 3.51 2.80
CA ALA A 90 13.75 2.93 1.77
C ALA A 90 14.00 3.55 0.39
N ARG A 91 14.09 4.89 0.29
CA ARG A 91 14.42 5.58 -0.98
C ARG A 91 15.71 5.03 -1.57
N ASP A 92 16.76 4.94 -0.76
CA ASP A 92 18.07 4.49 -1.23
C ASP A 92 18.05 3.02 -1.70
N ALA A 93 17.31 2.17 -1.00
CA ALA A 93 17.11 0.79 -1.41
C ALA A 93 16.31 0.67 -2.71
N LEU A 94 15.20 1.40 -2.83
CA LEU A 94 14.33 1.37 -4.00
C LEU A 94 14.99 1.99 -5.25
N THR A 95 15.81 3.04 -5.09
CA THR A 95 16.58 3.62 -6.20
C THR A 95 17.58 2.61 -6.79
N ARG A 96 18.16 1.74 -5.97
CA ARG A 96 19.01 0.65 -6.46
C ARG A 96 18.22 -0.44 -7.19
N ILE A 97 16.96 -0.66 -6.81
CA ILE A 97 16.06 -1.62 -7.49
C ILE A 97 15.64 -1.06 -8.85
N ASN A 98 15.20 0.20 -8.89
CA ASN A 98 14.78 0.84 -10.14
C ASN A 98 15.18 2.32 -10.20
N PRO A 99 16.21 2.68 -10.96
CA PRO A 99 16.68 4.06 -11.09
C PRO A 99 15.83 4.92 -12.03
N HIS A 100 14.83 4.35 -12.71
CA HIS A 100 14.00 5.06 -13.70
C HIS A 100 12.74 5.71 -13.10
N ILE A 101 12.49 5.54 -11.80
CA ILE A 101 11.34 6.10 -11.11
C ILE A 101 11.74 7.24 -10.17
N ALA A 102 10.81 8.15 -9.91
CA ALA A 102 10.98 9.21 -8.93
C ALA A 102 10.50 8.74 -7.54
N ILE A 103 11.34 8.93 -6.52
CA ILE A 103 11.01 8.56 -5.14
C ILE A 103 11.16 9.78 -4.25
N THR A 104 10.09 10.19 -3.61
CA THR A 104 10.03 11.34 -2.70
C THR A 104 9.88 10.88 -1.26
N PRO A 105 10.92 10.94 -0.44
CA PRO A 105 10.83 10.64 0.98
C PRO A 105 10.20 11.82 1.74
N VAL A 106 9.25 11.53 2.63
CA VAL A 106 8.61 12.50 3.52
C VAL A 106 8.71 11.97 4.96
N ASN A 107 9.67 12.51 5.69
CA ASN A 107 9.91 12.15 7.09
C ASN A 107 9.10 13.10 7.99
N ALA A 108 7.80 12.83 8.13
CA ALA A 108 6.89 13.67 8.89
C ALA A 108 5.68 12.90 9.42
N LEU A 109 5.14 13.38 10.54
CA LEU A 109 3.79 13.07 10.99
C LEU A 109 2.89 14.23 10.54
N LEU A 110 1.95 13.96 9.64
CA LEU A 110 1.08 14.96 9.05
C LEU A 110 -0.24 15.08 9.83
N ASP A 111 -0.75 16.30 9.95
CA ASP A 111 -2.11 16.53 10.43
C ASP A 111 -3.14 16.20 9.33
N ASP A 112 -4.43 16.32 9.67
CA ASP A 112 -5.53 15.96 8.76
C ASP A 112 -5.52 16.80 7.47
N ALA A 113 -5.21 18.10 7.57
CA ALA A 113 -5.20 19.01 6.43
C ALA A 113 -4.00 18.77 5.52
N GLU A 114 -2.82 18.56 6.11
CA GLU A 114 -1.59 18.25 5.40
C GLU A 114 -1.71 16.91 4.65
N LEU A 115 -2.25 15.89 5.33
CA LEU A 115 -2.45 14.57 4.74
C LEU A 115 -3.49 14.60 3.61
N ALA A 116 -4.61 15.31 3.79
CA ALA A 116 -5.61 15.49 2.74
C ALA A 116 -5.02 16.17 1.50
N ALA A 117 -4.26 17.26 1.67
CA ALA A 117 -3.59 17.96 0.58
C ALA A 117 -2.52 17.10 -0.11
N MET A 118 -1.90 16.15 0.60
CA MET A 118 -1.00 15.18 0.02
C MET A 118 -1.74 14.12 -0.79
N ILE A 119 -2.82 13.56 -0.25
CA ILE A 119 -3.65 12.54 -0.91
C ILE A 119 -4.16 13.05 -2.27
N GLU A 120 -4.66 14.29 -2.35
CA GLU A 120 -5.17 14.89 -3.59
C GLU A 120 -4.16 14.94 -4.75
N LYS A 121 -2.87 14.84 -4.46
CA LYS A 121 -1.80 14.86 -5.47
C LYS A 121 -1.44 13.47 -6.01
N HIS A 122 -2.10 12.43 -5.50
CA HIS A 122 -1.79 11.04 -5.83
C HIS A 122 -2.98 10.33 -6.47
N ASP A 123 -2.69 9.34 -7.29
CA ASP A 123 -3.70 8.53 -7.99
C ASP A 123 -4.16 7.35 -7.13
N LEU A 124 -3.38 6.99 -6.12
CA LEU A 124 -3.64 5.87 -5.22
C LEU A 124 -2.85 6.00 -3.92
N VAL A 125 -3.44 5.53 -2.81
CA VAL A 125 -2.80 5.45 -1.49
C VAL A 125 -2.70 3.99 -1.04
N LEU A 126 -1.52 3.59 -0.54
CA LEU A 126 -1.34 2.34 0.22
C LEU A 126 -1.29 2.66 1.71
N ASP A 127 -2.20 2.05 2.45
CA ASP A 127 -2.15 2.02 3.91
C ASP A 127 -1.35 0.78 4.37
N CYS A 128 -0.12 1.02 4.78
CA CYS A 128 0.81 0.03 5.33
C CYS A 128 1.08 0.28 6.82
N THR A 129 0.17 1.00 7.49
CA THR A 129 0.30 1.36 8.91
C THR A 129 -0.24 0.26 9.83
N ASP A 130 0.11 0.34 11.09
CA ASP A 130 -0.39 -0.52 12.18
C ASP A 130 -1.23 0.27 13.22
N ASN A 131 -1.59 1.51 12.90
CA ASN A 131 -2.28 2.44 13.78
C ASN A 131 -3.70 2.75 13.28
N VAL A 132 -4.71 2.44 14.07
CA VAL A 132 -6.13 2.63 13.72
C VAL A 132 -6.48 4.11 13.52
N ALA A 133 -5.89 5.03 14.27
CA ALA A 133 -6.14 6.47 14.12
C ALA A 133 -5.66 6.96 12.74
N VAL A 134 -4.44 6.59 12.35
CA VAL A 134 -3.89 6.92 11.02
C VAL A 134 -4.72 6.28 9.91
N ARG A 135 -5.18 5.05 10.08
CA ARG A 135 -6.07 4.38 9.10
C ARG A 135 -7.38 5.12 8.89
N ASN A 136 -7.99 5.61 9.98
CA ASN A 136 -9.21 6.41 9.90
C ASN A 136 -8.96 7.77 9.23
N GLN A 137 -7.83 8.41 9.51
CA GLN A 137 -7.39 9.65 8.89
C GLN A 137 -7.20 9.47 7.37
N LEU A 138 -6.49 8.42 6.95
CA LEU A 138 -6.31 8.05 5.54
C LEU A 138 -7.65 7.79 4.86
N ASN A 139 -8.54 7.01 5.50
CA ASN A 139 -9.87 6.72 4.96
C ASN A 139 -10.69 7.99 4.74
N ALA A 140 -10.69 8.92 5.68
CA ALA A 140 -11.44 10.18 5.56
C ALA A 140 -10.90 11.04 4.41
N GLY A 141 -9.58 11.22 4.32
CA GLY A 141 -8.94 11.97 3.24
C GLY A 141 -9.14 11.34 1.87
N CYS A 142 -8.94 10.04 1.74
CA CYS A 142 -9.13 9.30 0.50
C CYS A 142 -10.60 9.30 0.04
N PHE A 143 -11.55 9.16 0.98
CA PHE A 143 -12.98 9.24 0.67
C PHE A 143 -13.37 10.63 0.15
N ALA A 144 -12.91 11.70 0.78
CA ALA A 144 -13.17 13.07 0.37
C ALA A 144 -12.57 13.39 -1.01
N ALA A 145 -11.34 12.97 -1.27
CA ALA A 145 -10.64 13.19 -2.53
C ALA A 145 -11.04 12.18 -3.63
N LYS A 146 -11.81 11.14 -3.32
CA LYS A 146 -12.13 10.01 -4.22
C LYS A 146 -10.88 9.30 -4.76
N VAL A 147 -9.80 9.29 -3.97
CA VAL A 147 -8.55 8.57 -4.28
C VAL A 147 -8.63 7.16 -3.72
N PRO A 148 -8.44 6.11 -4.51
CA PRO A 148 -8.48 4.73 -4.04
C PRO A 148 -7.47 4.45 -2.92
N LEU A 149 -7.89 3.63 -1.95
CA LEU A 149 -7.07 3.19 -0.82
C LEU A 149 -6.93 1.67 -0.83
N VAL A 150 -5.70 1.18 -0.81
CA VAL A 150 -5.38 -0.24 -0.63
C VAL A 150 -4.86 -0.44 0.79
N SER A 151 -5.68 -1.04 1.65
CA SER A 151 -5.34 -1.25 3.07
C SER A 151 -4.90 -2.68 3.31
N GLY A 152 -3.79 -2.85 4.04
CA GLY A 152 -3.27 -4.14 4.46
C GLY A 152 -3.07 -4.21 5.97
N ALA A 153 -3.23 -5.40 6.55
CA ALA A 153 -2.90 -5.68 7.93
C ALA A 153 -2.37 -7.10 8.08
N ALA A 154 -1.42 -7.30 8.98
CA ALA A 154 -0.89 -8.62 9.28
C ALA A 154 -0.50 -8.69 10.76
N ILE A 155 -0.85 -9.78 11.43
CA ILE A 155 -0.58 -10.03 12.83
C ILE A 155 -0.44 -11.54 13.05
N ARG A 156 0.50 -11.97 13.89
CA ARG A 156 0.76 -13.40 14.15
C ARG A 156 1.03 -14.18 12.85
N MET A 157 0.08 -15.03 12.45
CA MET A 157 0.09 -15.83 11.22
C MET A 157 -1.11 -15.52 10.33
N GLU A 158 -1.78 -14.38 10.54
CA GLU A 158 -2.97 -13.96 9.81
C GLU A 158 -2.75 -12.60 9.16
N GLY A 159 -3.20 -12.45 7.92
CA GLY A 159 -3.14 -11.20 7.18
C GLY A 159 -4.43 -10.92 6.41
N GLN A 160 -4.64 -9.66 6.07
CA GLN A 160 -5.78 -9.25 5.27
C GLN A 160 -5.46 -8.07 4.37
N ILE A 161 -6.16 -7.98 3.25
CA ILE A 161 -6.20 -6.82 2.38
C ILE A 161 -7.65 -6.45 2.05
N THR A 162 -7.86 -5.17 1.79
CA THR A 162 -9.12 -4.62 1.29
C THR A 162 -8.81 -3.43 0.38
N VAL A 163 -9.58 -3.29 -0.69
CA VAL A 163 -9.51 -2.15 -1.60
C VAL A 163 -10.76 -1.31 -1.43
N PHE A 164 -10.58 0.00 -1.28
CA PHE A 164 -11.65 0.98 -1.22
C PHE A 164 -11.52 1.91 -2.43
N THR A 165 -12.47 1.84 -3.37
CA THR A 165 -12.49 2.68 -4.55
C THR A 165 -13.40 3.89 -4.39
N TYR A 166 -14.15 3.93 -3.28
CA TYR A 166 -15.06 5.02 -2.90
C TYR A 166 -16.10 5.39 -3.96
N GLN A 167 -16.50 4.40 -4.75
CA GLN A 167 -17.63 4.55 -5.66
C GLN A 167 -18.96 4.55 -4.89
N ASP A 168 -20.01 5.04 -5.51
CA ASP A 168 -21.32 5.13 -4.88
C ASP A 168 -21.83 3.75 -4.45
N GLY A 169 -22.24 3.66 -3.19
CA GLY A 169 -22.71 2.41 -2.59
C GLY A 169 -21.64 1.48 -2.04
N GLU A 170 -20.36 1.77 -2.27
CA GLU A 170 -19.25 0.96 -1.73
C GLU A 170 -18.97 1.26 -0.24
N PRO A 171 -18.50 0.25 0.50
CA PRO A 171 -18.04 0.44 1.88
C PRO A 171 -16.72 1.22 1.92
N CYS A 172 -16.42 1.82 3.07
CA CYS A 172 -15.14 2.45 3.37
C CYS A 172 -14.41 1.70 4.52
N TYR A 173 -13.17 2.11 4.84
CA TYR A 173 -12.43 1.48 5.95
C TYR A 173 -13.18 1.58 7.30
N ARG A 174 -13.94 2.64 7.55
CA ARG A 174 -14.72 2.77 8.77
C ARG A 174 -15.83 1.71 8.88
N CYS A 175 -16.39 1.26 7.76
CA CYS A 175 -17.30 0.11 7.73
C CYS A 175 -16.58 -1.18 8.15
N LEU A 176 -15.31 -1.35 7.72
CA LEU A 176 -14.46 -2.49 8.07
C LEU A 176 -14.05 -2.46 9.54
N SER A 177 -13.51 -1.35 10.03
CA SER A 177 -12.93 -1.24 11.38
C SER A 177 -13.94 -1.53 12.49
N ARG A 178 -15.21 -1.23 12.27
CA ARG A 178 -16.30 -1.53 13.22
C ARG A 178 -16.51 -3.03 13.47
N LEU A 179 -16.07 -3.89 12.55
CA LEU A 179 -16.23 -5.35 12.71
C LEU A 179 -15.25 -5.94 13.73
N PHE A 180 -14.14 -5.24 14.01
CA PHE A 180 -13.04 -5.77 14.85
C PHE A 180 -12.94 -5.12 16.23
N GLY A 181 -13.77 -4.11 16.54
CA GLY A 181 -13.73 -3.38 17.80
C GLY A 181 -12.50 -2.47 17.96
N GLU A 182 -12.45 -1.71 19.07
CA GLU A 182 -11.39 -0.70 19.30
C GLU A 182 -10.10 -1.26 19.92
N ASN A 183 -10.12 -2.52 20.41
CA ASN A 183 -9.02 -3.14 21.14
C ASN A 183 -8.22 -4.15 20.31
N ALA A 184 -7.98 -3.87 19.04
CA ALA A 184 -7.12 -4.73 18.21
C ALA A 184 -5.66 -4.64 18.70
N LEU A 185 -5.05 -5.79 19.03
CA LEU A 185 -3.62 -5.87 19.37
C LEU A 185 -2.76 -5.42 18.19
N THR A 186 -1.66 -4.73 18.49
CA THR A 186 -0.66 -4.36 17.49
C THR A 186 0.27 -5.54 17.17
N CYS A 187 0.99 -5.45 16.05
CA CYS A 187 2.04 -6.44 15.71
C CYS A 187 3.17 -6.48 16.75
N VAL A 188 3.40 -5.37 17.47
CA VAL A 188 4.43 -5.29 18.52
C VAL A 188 4.02 -6.14 19.73
N GLU A 189 2.74 -6.13 20.08
CA GLU A 189 2.21 -6.85 21.25
C GLU A 189 1.98 -8.34 20.96
N ALA A 190 1.55 -8.69 19.75
CA ALA A 190 1.13 -10.04 19.40
C ALA A 190 2.17 -10.81 18.58
N GLY A 191 3.19 -10.13 18.04
CA GLY A 191 4.16 -10.69 17.11
C GLY A 191 3.61 -10.87 15.68
N VAL A 192 4.50 -11.09 14.73
CA VAL A 192 4.14 -11.36 13.34
C VAL A 192 5.26 -12.13 12.65
N MET A 193 4.91 -13.12 11.84
CA MET A 193 5.87 -13.90 11.06
C MET A 193 6.32 -13.10 9.82
N ALA A 194 7.64 -13.01 9.60
CA ALA A 194 8.21 -12.17 8.53
C ALA A 194 7.66 -12.47 7.12
N PRO A 195 7.59 -13.72 6.62
CA PRO A 195 7.07 -13.99 5.28
C PRO A 195 5.59 -13.60 5.09
N LEU A 196 4.78 -13.63 6.14
CA LEU A 196 3.39 -13.17 6.08
C LEU A 196 3.31 -11.71 5.64
N ILE A 197 4.19 -10.87 6.20
CA ILE A 197 4.30 -9.45 5.83
C ILE A 197 4.61 -9.30 4.34
N GLY A 198 5.54 -10.12 3.82
CA GLY A 198 5.88 -10.17 2.40
C GLY A 198 4.67 -10.53 1.52
N VAL A 199 3.89 -11.53 1.92
CA VAL A 199 2.67 -11.94 1.21
C VAL A 199 1.66 -10.80 1.15
N ILE A 200 1.32 -10.21 2.30
CA ILE A 200 0.29 -9.15 2.35
C ILE A 200 0.75 -7.87 1.64
N GLY A 201 1.99 -7.42 1.83
CA GLY A 201 2.53 -6.26 1.13
C GLY A 201 2.61 -6.46 -0.38
N SER A 202 2.95 -7.67 -0.84
CA SER A 202 2.93 -8.03 -2.27
C SER A 202 1.51 -8.02 -2.85
N LEU A 203 0.51 -8.49 -2.08
CA LEU A 203 -0.89 -8.41 -2.47
C LEU A 203 -1.37 -6.95 -2.55
N GLN A 204 -0.96 -6.08 -1.60
CA GLN A 204 -1.25 -4.64 -1.69
C GLN A 204 -0.67 -4.03 -2.97
N ALA A 205 0.58 -4.34 -3.31
CA ALA A 205 1.19 -3.89 -4.56
C ALA A 205 0.43 -4.41 -5.79
N MET A 206 0.03 -5.69 -5.81
CA MET A 206 -0.75 -6.27 -6.90
C MET A 206 -2.09 -5.55 -7.10
N GLU A 207 -2.82 -5.26 -6.01
CA GLU A 207 -4.09 -4.52 -6.09
C GLU A 207 -3.86 -3.09 -6.61
N ALA A 208 -2.79 -2.42 -6.17
CA ALA A 208 -2.41 -1.11 -6.68
C ALA A 208 -2.13 -1.13 -8.18
N LEU A 209 -1.33 -2.09 -8.66
CA LEU A 209 -1.00 -2.22 -10.09
C LEU A 209 -2.25 -2.48 -10.94
N LYS A 210 -3.21 -3.29 -10.46
CA LYS A 210 -4.49 -3.51 -11.14
C LYS A 210 -5.30 -2.23 -11.28
N LEU A 211 -5.39 -1.43 -10.22
CA LEU A 211 -6.12 -0.16 -10.22
C LEU A 211 -5.48 0.84 -11.18
N LEU A 212 -4.16 1.01 -11.10
CA LEU A 212 -3.41 2.01 -11.87
C LEU A 212 -3.39 1.70 -13.37
N ALA A 213 -3.24 0.44 -13.73
CA ALA A 213 -3.21 0.00 -15.12
C ALA A 213 -4.60 -0.32 -15.72
N GLY A 214 -5.66 -0.27 -14.91
CA GLY A 214 -6.98 -0.72 -15.35
C GLY A 214 -7.01 -2.20 -15.77
N TYR A 215 -6.13 -3.04 -15.19
CA TYR A 215 -5.91 -4.42 -15.59
C TYR A 215 -6.34 -5.40 -14.49
N GLY A 216 -7.31 -6.26 -14.79
CA GLY A 216 -7.90 -7.19 -13.84
C GLY A 216 -9.03 -6.58 -13.01
N LYS A 217 -9.42 -7.27 -11.95
CA LYS A 217 -10.50 -6.83 -11.04
C LYS A 217 -9.92 -6.60 -9.65
N PRO A 218 -10.01 -5.39 -9.09
CA PRO A 218 -9.57 -5.13 -7.72
C PRO A 218 -10.46 -5.83 -6.70
N ALA A 219 -9.90 -6.07 -5.50
CA ALA A 219 -10.60 -6.69 -4.38
C ALA A 219 -11.48 -5.68 -3.62
N SER A 220 -12.29 -4.88 -4.35
CA SER A 220 -13.23 -3.94 -3.73
C SER A 220 -14.49 -4.64 -3.22
N GLY A 221 -15.12 -4.07 -2.19
CA GLY A 221 -16.34 -4.59 -1.59
C GLY A 221 -16.18 -5.92 -0.84
N LYS A 222 -14.95 -6.35 -0.59
CA LYS A 222 -14.63 -7.57 0.15
C LYS A 222 -13.34 -7.44 0.97
N ILE A 223 -13.21 -8.33 1.95
CA ILE A 223 -11.98 -8.54 2.70
C ILE A 223 -11.38 -9.85 2.20
N VAL A 224 -10.12 -9.83 1.78
CA VAL A 224 -9.34 -11.02 1.47
C VAL A 224 -8.45 -11.31 2.68
N MET A 225 -8.67 -12.46 3.32
CA MET A 225 -7.92 -12.91 4.50
C MET A 225 -7.00 -14.06 4.10
N TYR A 226 -5.78 -14.05 4.64
CA TYR A 226 -4.81 -15.12 4.48
C TYR A 226 -4.44 -15.70 5.85
N ASP A 227 -4.67 -17.00 6.02
CA ASP A 227 -4.23 -17.79 7.16
C ASP A 227 -2.94 -18.54 6.78
N ALA A 228 -1.82 -18.05 7.29
CA ALA A 228 -0.51 -18.65 7.01
C ALA A 228 -0.26 -19.97 7.76
N MET A 229 -1.04 -20.30 8.81
CA MET A 229 -0.96 -21.60 9.48
C MET A 229 -1.46 -22.74 8.58
N THR A 230 -2.46 -22.46 7.74
CA THR A 230 -3.10 -23.44 6.86
C THR A 230 -2.90 -23.17 5.38
N CYS A 231 -2.23 -22.06 5.03
CA CYS A 231 -2.03 -21.60 3.65
C CYS A 231 -3.36 -21.37 2.90
N GLN A 232 -4.38 -20.86 3.58
CA GLN A 232 -5.71 -20.65 3.01
C GLN A 232 -6.04 -19.19 2.82
N PHE A 233 -6.61 -18.88 1.65
CA PHE A 233 -7.26 -17.60 1.41
C PHE A 233 -8.77 -17.72 1.58
N ARG A 234 -9.37 -16.74 2.24
CA ARG A 234 -10.82 -16.61 2.43
C ARG A 234 -11.26 -15.23 2.02
N GLU A 235 -12.42 -15.15 1.39
CA GLU A 235 -13.04 -13.87 1.04
C GLU A 235 -14.33 -13.68 1.83
N MET A 236 -14.52 -12.49 2.38
CA MET A 236 -15.76 -12.07 3.03
C MET A 236 -16.27 -10.80 2.35
N LYS A 237 -17.56 -10.79 2.02
CA LYS A 237 -18.21 -9.58 1.51
C LYS A 237 -18.21 -8.51 2.60
N LEU A 238 -17.75 -7.31 2.25
CA LEU A 238 -17.83 -6.14 3.11
C LEU A 238 -19.04 -5.31 2.70
N MET A 239 -19.96 -5.09 3.63
CA MET A 239 -21.17 -4.31 3.39
C MET A 239 -20.96 -2.86 3.81
N ARG A 240 -21.45 -1.91 3.00
CA ARG A 240 -21.57 -0.51 3.42
C ARG A 240 -22.55 -0.42 4.60
N ASN A 241 -22.15 0.31 5.63
CA ASN A 241 -23.04 0.63 6.74
C ASN A 241 -23.79 1.95 6.41
N PRO A 242 -25.13 1.94 6.29
CA PRO A 242 -25.88 3.16 6.00
C PRO A 242 -25.71 4.27 7.05
N GLY A 243 -25.40 3.90 8.30
CA GLY A 243 -25.11 4.83 9.39
C GLY A 243 -23.62 5.15 9.56
N CYS A 244 -22.78 4.90 8.56
CA CYS A 244 -21.35 5.21 8.65
C CYS A 244 -21.13 6.73 8.61
N GLU A 245 -20.38 7.26 9.56
CA GLU A 245 -20.06 8.69 9.64
C GLU A 245 -19.20 9.21 8.47
N VAL A 246 -18.57 8.33 7.70
CA VAL A 246 -17.73 8.69 6.55
C VAL A 246 -18.48 8.49 5.24
N CYS A 247 -19.01 7.29 4.97
CA CYS A 247 -19.62 6.95 3.69
C CYS A 247 -21.14 6.77 3.74
N GLY A 248 -21.77 6.90 4.91
CA GLY A 248 -23.20 6.66 5.10
C GLY A 248 -24.13 7.76 4.56
N GLN A 249 -23.58 8.90 4.16
CA GLN A 249 -24.32 10.04 3.63
C GLN A 249 -24.69 9.86 2.16
#